data_8a6e468b14558e0451365a20bd7d1f24
#
_entry.id   8a6e468b14558e0451365a20bd7d1f24
#
_cell.length_a   1.000
_cell.length_b   1.000
_cell.length_c   1.000
_cell.angle_alpha   90.00
_cell.angle_beta   90.00
_cell.angle_gamma   90.00
#
_symmetry.space_group_name_H-M   'P 1'
#
loop_
_entity.id
_entity.type
_entity.pdbx_description
1 polymer ?
#
loop_
_entity_poly.entity_id
_entity_poly.type
_entity_poly.pdbx_seq_one_letter_code
_entity_poly.pdbx_strand_id
1 'polypeptide(L)'
;MTPALKHVKPHDVGWRLGQAGRSGPELWVPFDRTTCVIGPQGSGKTLDLLVPALLDAPGAALVTLTKPEDLFLTLEARQKLGPVAVLDPFNAAPGTPELVWDCIAGCEDAMLAERRAKAFANGTIKGATSQSSDQAARFYAGECAKVLQAYFHAAAIAGIGLDEVLMWVSSPREHPQAEEILRTHPAAEPLWDGLLRGALYGDERTAGNTITTVQQAMALFFQRSIRERCVPSASRPATDLEALIRDGGTIYLLGRDDPYASASPLMTAVTEQILDTAKRLGETSPHGRVCPPFLACLDELPSTAPIPTLSTRMANERALGLSFILAAQTWRQFVVCYGEDEARTIYGLSNNLVVFGGGKDIRFYQELSDLIGSTSHTETRYSSRGHELFGVMDRSFDQRRVPILEPAELRRIEQRKALVLAEMYDPIIANLDRCIDGKRGKELLAAQRRARLSARGHDGGIQAIQPVPVEPTVPTEPVSRTRQRLGMPK
;
A
#
# COMPACT_ATOMS: atom_id res chain seq x y z
N MET A 1 -4.97 25.97 31.59
CA MET A 1 -4.47 24.81 32.37
C MET A 1 -4.90 23.55 31.65
N THR A 2 -3.98 22.87 30.99
CA THR A 2 -4.24 21.58 30.32
C THR A 2 -4.57 20.54 31.39
N PRO A 3 -5.70 19.80 31.31
CA PRO A 3 -5.98 18.71 32.25
C PRO A 3 -4.82 17.74 32.23
N ALA A 4 -4.39 17.31 33.40
CA ALA A 4 -3.21 16.49 33.58
C ALA A 4 -3.29 15.21 32.72
N LEU A 5 -2.35 15.03 31.82
CA LEU A 5 -2.07 13.83 31.00
C LEU A 5 -1.83 12.55 31.84
N LYS A 6 -2.12 12.58 33.13
CA LYS A 6 -1.81 11.51 34.12
C LYS A 6 -2.56 10.18 33.89
N HIS A 7 -3.49 10.11 32.96
CA HIS A 7 -4.31 8.91 32.72
C HIS A 7 -4.36 8.43 31.26
N VAL A 8 -3.60 9.05 30.33
CA VAL A 8 -3.56 8.59 28.95
C VAL A 8 -2.72 7.33 28.87
N LYS A 9 -3.33 6.25 28.43
CA LYS A 9 -2.63 4.98 28.19
C LYS A 9 -2.08 4.93 26.76
N PRO A 10 -1.01 4.17 26.50
CA PRO A 10 -0.43 4.08 25.15
C PRO A 10 -1.46 3.72 24.06
N HIS A 11 -2.39 2.82 24.34
CA HIS A 11 -3.44 2.42 23.39
C HIS A 11 -4.49 3.52 23.07
N ASP A 12 -4.57 4.59 23.88
CA ASP A 12 -5.45 5.72 23.62
C ASP A 12 -4.88 6.64 22.52
N VAL A 13 -3.56 6.57 22.29
CA VAL A 13 -2.84 7.50 21.42
C VAL A 13 -1.99 6.83 20.33
N GLY A 14 -1.89 5.50 20.33
CA GLY A 14 -1.06 4.75 19.38
C GLY A 14 -1.48 3.29 19.24
N TRP A 15 -0.90 2.62 18.28
CA TRP A 15 -1.02 1.18 18.09
C TRP A 15 0.24 0.47 18.57
N ARG A 16 0.08 -0.76 19.04
CA ARG A 16 1.18 -1.56 19.58
C ARG A 16 1.99 -2.20 18.45
N LEU A 17 3.27 -1.83 18.36
CA LEU A 17 4.19 -2.40 17.38
C LEU A 17 4.75 -3.75 17.84
N GLY A 18 5.09 -3.89 19.12
CA GLY A 18 5.71 -5.09 19.67
C GLY A 18 6.45 -4.82 20.97
N GLN A 19 7.59 -5.49 21.17
CA GLN A 19 8.42 -5.40 22.37
C GLN A 19 9.90 -5.27 22.00
N ALA A 20 10.64 -4.40 22.68
CA ALA A 20 12.08 -4.25 22.49
C ALA A 20 12.81 -5.47 23.06
N GLY A 21 13.39 -6.32 22.21
CA GLY A 21 14.04 -7.56 22.66
C GLY A 21 13.07 -8.50 23.38
N ARG A 22 13.58 -9.49 24.11
CA ARG A 22 12.76 -10.52 24.79
C ARG A 22 12.07 -10.07 26.06
N SER A 23 12.61 -9.06 26.76
CA SER A 23 12.15 -8.63 28.06
C SER A 23 12.16 -7.10 28.22
N GLY A 24 12.31 -6.36 27.15
CA GLY A 24 12.30 -4.91 27.13
C GLY A 24 10.90 -4.31 27.19
N PRO A 25 10.78 -3.00 27.12
CA PRO A 25 9.51 -2.32 27.14
C PRO A 25 8.66 -2.62 25.87
N GLU A 26 7.35 -2.44 26.02
CA GLU A 26 6.45 -2.43 24.86
C GLU A 26 6.75 -1.22 23.98
N LEU A 27 6.66 -1.44 22.67
CA LEU A 27 6.84 -0.41 21.65
C LEU A 27 5.47 -0.01 21.09
N TRP A 28 5.20 1.28 21.13
CA TRP A 28 3.96 1.88 20.63
C TRP A 28 4.27 2.95 19.61
N VAL A 29 3.52 2.95 18.53
CA VAL A 29 3.60 3.99 17.50
C VAL A 29 2.39 4.91 17.65
N PRO A 30 2.61 6.21 17.92
CA PRO A 30 1.51 7.18 17.98
C PRO A 30 0.76 7.28 16.64
N PHE A 31 -0.57 7.50 16.69
CA PHE A 31 -1.40 7.66 15.49
C PHE A 31 -1.07 8.92 14.66
N ASP A 32 -0.18 9.77 15.12
CA ASP A 32 0.30 10.92 14.35
C ASP A 32 1.68 10.67 13.71
N ARG A 33 2.10 9.41 13.59
CA ARG A 33 3.38 9.03 12.99
C ARG A 33 3.20 8.12 11.80
N THR A 34 3.83 8.50 10.69
CA THR A 34 3.89 7.65 9.49
C THR A 34 4.91 6.53 9.67
N THR A 35 4.50 5.32 9.30
CA THR A 35 5.36 4.13 9.35
C THR A 35 5.54 3.54 7.96
N CYS A 36 6.79 3.41 7.51
CA CYS A 36 7.14 2.67 6.30
C CYS A 36 7.61 1.26 6.66
N VAL A 37 7.08 0.25 5.98
CA VAL A 37 7.32 -1.17 6.28
C VAL A 37 7.90 -1.85 5.05
N ILE A 38 9.11 -2.38 5.17
CA ILE A 38 9.80 -3.11 4.11
C ILE A 38 10.04 -4.55 4.55
N GLY A 39 9.56 -5.49 3.76
CA GLY A 39 9.79 -6.91 4.03
C GLY A 39 9.33 -7.81 2.90
N PRO A 40 10.07 -8.87 2.57
CA PRO A 40 9.72 -9.77 1.48
C PRO A 40 8.39 -10.49 1.72
N GLN A 41 7.90 -11.16 0.69
CA GLN A 41 6.72 -12.01 0.81
C GLN A 41 6.94 -13.09 1.88
N GLY A 42 5.94 -13.30 2.75
CA GLY A 42 6.01 -14.27 3.84
C GLY A 42 6.83 -13.82 5.06
N SER A 43 7.34 -12.59 5.11
CA SER A 43 8.07 -12.06 6.27
C SER A 43 7.21 -11.86 7.50
N GLY A 44 5.89 -11.77 7.36
CA GLY A 44 4.96 -11.54 8.46
C GLY A 44 4.36 -10.14 8.50
N LYS A 45 4.70 -9.23 7.58
CA LYS A 45 4.21 -7.84 7.56
C LYS A 45 2.72 -7.72 7.92
N THR A 46 1.89 -8.46 7.21
CA THR A 46 0.43 -8.37 7.36
C THR A 46 -0.03 -8.86 8.73
N LEU A 47 0.38 -10.07 9.14
CA LEU A 47 -0.12 -10.69 10.38
C LEU A 47 0.57 -10.22 11.66
N ASP A 48 1.83 -9.76 11.56
CA ASP A 48 2.64 -9.40 12.71
C ASP A 48 2.67 -7.87 12.94
N LEU A 49 2.20 -7.05 11.96
CA LEU A 49 2.23 -5.59 12.07
C LEU A 49 0.95 -4.91 11.55
N LEU A 50 0.56 -5.12 10.26
CA LEU A 50 -0.53 -4.34 9.66
C LEU A 50 -1.89 -4.66 10.28
N VAL A 51 -2.21 -5.94 10.46
CA VAL A 51 -3.46 -6.37 11.12
C VAL A 51 -3.50 -5.95 12.58
N PRO A 52 -2.46 -6.14 13.42
CA PRO A 52 -2.41 -5.56 14.76
C PRO A 52 -2.70 -4.06 14.79
N ALA A 53 -2.02 -3.27 13.95
CA ALA A 53 -2.22 -1.82 13.88
C ALA A 53 -3.66 -1.45 13.48
N LEU A 54 -4.24 -2.15 12.50
CA LEU A 54 -5.63 -1.96 12.09
C LEU A 54 -6.62 -2.29 13.21
N LEU A 55 -6.37 -3.35 13.97
CA LEU A 55 -7.24 -3.77 15.09
C LEU A 55 -7.13 -2.86 16.32
N ASP A 56 -6.03 -2.12 16.43
CA ASP A 56 -5.82 -1.12 17.49
C ASP A 56 -6.33 0.27 17.07
N ALA A 57 -6.58 0.51 15.76
CA ALA A 57 -7.07 1.79 15.27
C ALA A 57 -8.48 2.10 15.82
N PRO A 58 -8.65 3.21 16.56
CA PRO A 58 -9.92 3.52 17.23
C PRO A 58 -10.96 4.17 16.33
N GLY A 59 -10.54 4.72 15.20
CA GLY A 59 -11.36 5.47 14.25
C GLY A 59 -11.55 4.77 12.92
N ALA A 60 -11.95 5.56 11.93
CA ALA A 60 -12.08 5.10 10.57
C ALA A 60 -10.73 4.64 9.99
N ALA A 61 -10.79 3.68 9.07
CA ALA A 61 -9.59 3.17 8.42
C ALA A 61 -9.81 2.90 6.93
N LEU A 62 -8.75 3.15 6.14
CA LEU A 62 -8.60 2.70 4.77
C LEU A 62 -7.58 1.58 4.74
N VAL A 63 -7.90 0.47 4.10
CA VAL A 63 -7.04 -0.72 4.06
C VAL A 63 -6.93 -1.21 2.63
N THR A 64 -5.73 -1.28 2.09
CA THR A 64 -5.49 -1.97 0.82
C THR A 64 -5.05 -3.41 1.08
N LEU A 65 -5.62 -4.35 0.34
CA LEU A 65 -5.33 -5.77 0.47
C LEU A 65 -5.23 -6.43 -0.91
N THR A 66 -4.41 -7.47 -1.00
CA THR A 66 -4.31 -8.31 -2.19
C THR A 66 -4.97 -9.69 -2.01
N LYS A 67 -5.34 -10.04 -0.77
CA LYS A 67 -5.91 -11.35 -0.43
C LYS A 67 -7.20 -11.21 0.36
N PRO A 68 -8.27 -11.91 -0.04
CA PRO A 68 -9.53 -11.88 0.69
C PRO A 68 -9.41 -12.50 2.10
N GLU A 69 -8.44 -13.38 2.33
CA GLU A 69 -8.20 -13.97 3.63
C GLU A 69 -7.89 -12.95 4.72
N ASP A 70 -7.11 -11.92 4.38
CA ASP A 70 -6.71 -10.87 5.32
C ASP A 70 -7.90 -9.93 5.61
N LEU A 71 -8.79 -9.71 4.62
CA LEU A 71 -10.07 -9.03 4.82
C LEU A 71 -10.96 -9.83 5.77
N PHE A 72 -11.21 -11.12 5.51
CA PHE A 72 -12.05 -11.96 6.35
C PHE A 72 -11.54 -12.08 7.79
N LEU A 73 -10.23 -11.96 7.99
CA LEU A 73 -9.61 -11.99 9.32
C LEU A 73 -10.02 -10.80 10.18
N THR A 74 -10.18 -9.61 9.57
CA THR A 74 -10.42 -8.36 10.29
C THR A 74 -11.85 -7.85 10.19
N LEU A 75 -12.64 -8.34 9.23
CA LEU A 75 -13.97 -7.86 8.88
C LEU A 75 -14.90 -7.75 10.10
N GLU A 76 -15.12 -8.88 10.82
CA GLU A 76 -16.04 -8.91 11.96
C GLU A 76 -15.58 -8.01 13.11
N ALA A 77 -14.27 -7.91 13.34
CA ALA A 77 -13.70 -7.06 14.38
C ALA A 77 -13.92 -5.58 14.04
N ARG A 78 -13.75 -5.19 12.78
CA ARG A 78 -13.96 -3.82 12.31
C ARG A 78 -15.45 -3.44 12.23
N GLN A 79 -16.33 -4.39 11.89
CA GLN A 79 -17.77 -4.18 11.92
C GLN A 79 -18.32 -3.87 13.31
N LYS A 80 -17.63 -4.27 14.38
CA LYS A 80 -17.98 -3.93 15.77
C LYS A 80 -17.64 -2.49 16.14
N LEU A 81 -16.74 -1.85 15.39
CA LEU A 81 -16.30 -0.46 15.62
C LEU A 81 -17.13 0.53 14.78
N GLY A 82 -17.46 0.16 13.55
CA GLY A 82 -18.21 1.02 12.64
C GLY A 82 -18.64 0.29 11.37
N PRO A 83 -19.32 0.98 10.45
CA PRO A 83 -19.71 0.40 9.17
C PRO A 83 -18.50 -0.04 8.35
N VAL A 84 -18.70 -1.03 7.47
CA VAL A 84 -17.64 -1.53 6.58
C VAL A 84 -18.11 -1.45 5.15
N ALA A 85 -17.22 -1.03 4.25
CA ALA A 85 -17.43 -1.07 2.81
C ALA A 85 -16.20 -1.67 2.12
N VAL A 86 -16.42 -2.49 1.09
CA VAL A 86 -15.38 -3.25 0.37
C VAL A 86 -15.48 -2.96 -1.11
N LEU A 87 -14.44 -2.38 -1.69
CA LEU A 87 -14.28 -2.32 -3.14
C LEU A 87 -13.60 -3.61 -3.61
N ASP A 88 -14.36 -4.47 -4.25
CA ASP A 88 -13.90 -5.77 -4.76
C ASP A 88 -14.31 -5.95 -6.23
N PRO A 89 -13.56 -5.40 -7.18
CA PRO A 89 -13.91 -5.48 -8.61
C PRO A 89 -14.00 -6.91 -9.13
N PHE A 90 -13.22 -7.82 -8.55
CA PHE A 90 -13.07 -9.20 -9.05
C PHE A 90 -13.93 -10.22 -8.30
N ASN A 91 -14.79 -9.79 -7.37
CA ASN A 91 -15.61 -10.68 -6.54
C ASN A 91 -14.78 -11.75 -5.79
N ALA A 92 -13.64 -11.37 -5.28
CA ALA A 92 -12.79 -12.27 -4.50
C ALA A 92 -13.31 -12.51 -3.08
N ALA A 93 -14.16 -11.60 -2.56
CA ALA A 93 -14.81 -11.67 -1.25
C ALA A 93 -16.34 -11.48 -1.36
N PRO A 94 -17.05 -12.38 -2.03
CA PRO A 94 -18.50 -12.25 -2.23
C PRO A 94 -19.25 -12.22 -0.90
N GLY A 95 -20.39 -11.49 -0.87
CA GLY A 95 -21.22 -11.36 0.32
C GLY A 95 -20.68 -10.38 1.37
N THR A 96 -19.60 -9.66 1.11
CA THR A 96 -19.17 -8.53 1.94
C THR A 96 -19.94 -7.26 1.59
N PRO A 97 -20.06 -6.28 2.52
CA PRO A 97 -20.68 -4.99 2.22
C PRO A 97 -19.94 -4.27 1.09
N GLU A 98 -20.63 -4.00 -0.02
CA GLU A 98 -20.01 -3.45 -1.21
C GLU A 98 -19.77 -1.93 -1.07
N LEU A 99 -18.61 -1.47 -1.56
CA LEU A 99 -18.36 -0.07 -1.83
C LEU A 99 -18.70 0.21 -3.29
N VAL A 100 -19.63 1.12 -3.50
CA VAL A 100 -20.08 1.59 -4.81
C VAL A 100 -19.58 3.02 -5.00
N TRP A 101 -18.86 3.29 -6.08
CA TRP A 101 -18.20 4.58 -6.27
C TRP A 101 -18.44 5.16 -7.65
N ASP A 102 -18.82 6.44 -7.67
CA ASP A 102 -19.01 7.21 -8.89
C ASP A 102 -17.75 8.02 -9.21
N CYS A 103 -17.10 7.68 -10.32
CA CYS A 103 -15.92 8.39 -10.76
C CYS A 103 -16.22 9.73 -11.46
N ILE A 104 -17.46 10.04 -11.76
CA ILE A 104 -17.89 11.28 -12.44
C ILE A 104 -18.48 12.28 -11.44
N ALA A 105 -19.19 11.80 -10.43
CA ALA A 105 -19.86 12.66 -9.45
C ALA A 105 -18.92 13.67 -8.79
N GLY A 106 -19.30 14.94 -8.81
CA GLY A 106 -18.51 16.06 -8.28
C GLY A 106 -17.45 16.62 -9.25
N CYS A 107 -17.28 16.03 -10.43
CA CYS A 107 -16.35 16.55 -11.45
C CYS A 107 -16.86 17.80 -12.18
N GLU A 108 -18.01 18.35 -11.77
CA GLU A 108 -18.42 19.75 -12.07
C GLU A 108 -17.37 20.73 -11.53
N ASP A 109 -16.70 20.40 -10.42
CA ASP A 109 -15.50 21.06 -9.96
C ASP A 109 -14.30 20.61 -10.80
N ALA A 110 -13.73 21.54 -11.58
CA ALA A 110 -12.58 21.31 -12.43
C ALA A 110 -11.35 20.80 -11.66
N MET A 111 -11.13 21.28 -10.44
CA MET A 111 -10.02 20.81 -9.61
C MET A 111 -10.20 19.35 -9.19
N LEU A 112 -11.43 18.94 -8.88
CA LEU A 112 -11.70 17.54 -8.55
C LEU A 112 -11.57 16.65 -9.78
N ALA A 113 -12.06 17.09 -10.95
CA ALA A 113 -11.90 16.39 -12.21
C ALA A 113 -10.42 16.15 -12.56
N GLU A 114 -9.58 17.19 -12.40
CA GLU A 114 -8.14 17.09 -12.63
C GLU A 114 -7.46 16.11 -11.67
N ARG A 115 -7.75 16.18 -10.36
CA ARG A 115 -7.17 15.26 -9.36
C ARG A 115 -7.55 13.82 -9.65
N ARG A 116 -8.82 13.57 -9.96
CA ARG A 116 -9.33 12.24 -10.26
C ARG A 116 -8.69 11.67 -11.51
N ALA A 117 -8.59 12.47 -12.57
CA ALA A 117 -7.91 12.10 -13.81
C ALA A 117 -6.43 11.75 -13.58
N LYS A 118 -5.71 12.57 -12.81
CA LYS A 118 -4.32 12.29 -12.43
C LYS A 118 -4.19 11.00 -11.64
N ALA A 119 -5.12 10.70 -10.74
CA ALA A 119 -5.11 9.47 -9.96
C ALA A 119 -5.30 8.22 -10.86
N PHE A 120 -6.26 8.24 -11.79
CA PHE A 120 -6.42 7.18 -12.79
C PHE A 120 -5.18 7.00 -13.66
N ALA A 121 -4.63 8.11 -14.18
CA ALA A 121 -3.46 8.09 -15.04
C ALA A 121 -2.22 7.54 -14.32
N ASN A 122 -1.97 7.94 -13.07
CA ASN A 122 -0.84 7.41 -12.29
C ASN A 122 -0.97 5.91 -11.99
N GLY A 123 -2.18 5.40 -11.83
CA GLY A 123 -2.42 3.97 -11.68
C GLY A 123 -2.01 3.13 -12.90
N THR A 124 -1.77 3.76 -14.06
CA THR A 124 -1.24 3.08 -15.25
C THR A 124 0.28 2.94 -15.26
N ILE A 125 0.99 3.69 -14.41
CA ILE A 125 2.44 3.63 -14.32
C ILE A 125 2.83 2.32 -13.64
N LYS A 126 3.11 1.30 -14.45
CA LYS A 126 3.69 0.05 -13.97
C LYS A 126 5.21 0.16 -14.06
N GLY A 127 5.89 -0.40 -13.07
CA GLY A 127 7.34 -0.36 -12.95
C GLY A 127 8.10 -0.51 -14.25
N ALA A 128 8.67 0.57 -14.70
CA ALA A 128 9.47 0.61 -15.89
C ALA A 128 10.80 -0.11 -15.68
N THR A 129 11.25 -0.84 -16.68
CA THR A 129 12.49 -1.63 -16.62
C THR A 129 13.74 -0.79 -16.85
N SER A 130 13.57 0.49 -17.26
CA SER A 130 14.67 1.44 -17.50
C SER A 130 14.25 2.89 -17.22
N GLN A 131 15.20 3.78 -16.93
CA GLN A 131 14.92 5.22 -16.70
C GLN A 131 14.22 5.90 -17.87
N SER A 132 14.57 5.56 -19.11
CA SER A 132 13.93 6.14 -20.30
C SER A 132 12.49 5.70 -20.47
N SER A 133 12.17 4.44 -20.15
CA SER A 133 10.80 3.93 -20.18
C SER A 133 9.94 4.53 -19.05
N ASP A 134 10.54 4.82 -17.90
CA ASP A 134 9.85 5.46 -16.78
C ASP A 134 9.47 6.92 -17.11
N GLN A 135 10.38 7.69 -17.71
CA GLN A 135 10.09 9.06 -18.12
C GLN A 135 8.99 9.13 -19.20
N ALA A 136 9.01 8.21 -20.17
CA ALA A 136 7.97 8.12 -21.17
C ALA A 136 6.61 7.75 -20.56
N ALA A 137 6.55 6.79 -19.63
CA ALA A 137 5.32 6.40 -18.95
C ALA A 137 4.72 7.58 -18.18
N ARG A 138 5.53 8.37 -17.46
CA ARG A 138 5.08 9.57 -16.74
C ARG A 138 4.58 10.65 -17.69
N PHE A 139 5.24 10.86 -18.82
CA PHE A 139 4.80 11.80 -19.85
C PHE A 139 3.40 11.41 -20.37
N TYR A 140 3.21 10.16 -20.79
CA TYR A 140 1.92 9.70 -21.31
C TYR A 140 0.83 9.63 -20.22
N ALA A 141 1.17 9.37 -18.97
CA ALA A 141 0.23 9.52 -17.87
C ALA A 141 -0.23 10.99 -17.70
N GLY A 142 0.67 11.96 -17.86
CA GLY A 142 0.31 13.37 -17.89
C GLY A 142 -0.64 13.74 -19.03
N GLU A 143 -0.38 13.23 -20.24
CA GLU A 143 -1.28 13.44 -21.40
C GLU A 143 -2.63 12.72 -21.21
N CYS A 144 -2.64 11.50 -20.67
CA CYS A 144 -3.83 10.77 -20.29
C CYS A 144 -4.70 11.56 -19.30
N ALA A 145 -4.07 12.17 -18.29
CA ALA A 145 -4.79 12.97 -17.30
C ALA A 145 -5.52 14.17 -17.93
N LYS A 146 -4.93 14.82 -18.93
CA LYS A 146 -5.59 15.92 -19.68
C LYS A 146 -6.86 15.46 -20.40
N VAL A 147 -6.85 14.26 -20.98
CA VAL A 147 -8.04 13.70 -21.64
C VAL A 147 -9.09 13.31 -20.63
N LEU A 148 -8.71 12.56 -19.57
CA LEU A 148 -9.66 12.09 -18.57
C LEU A 148 -10.30 13.24 -17.77
N GLN A 149 -9.54 14.31 -17.42
CA GLN A 149 -10.14 15.46 -16.74
C GLN A 149 -11.19 16.15 -17.58
N ALA A 150 -10.92 16.30 -18.89
CA ALA A 150 -11.86 16.87 -19.84
C ALA A 150 -13.13 16.00 -19.98
N TYR A 151 -12.97 14.68 -20.05
CA TYR A 151 -14.09 13.74 -20.14
C TYR A 151 -14.94 13.72 -18.87
N PHE A 152 -14.31 13.64 -17.69
CA PHE A 152 -15.04 13.61 -16.42
C PHE A 152 -15.78 14.92 -16.16
N HIS A 153 -15.15 16.06 -16.45
CA HIS A 153 -15.79 17.37 -16.32
C HIS A 153 -16.95 17.54 -17.30
N ALA A 154 -16.74 17.23 -18.59
CA ALA A 154 -17.79 17.29 -19.59
C ALA A 154 -19.00 16.40 -19.23
N ALA A 155 -18.73 15.18 -18.76
CA ALA A 155 -19.78 14.26 -18.34
C ALA A 155 -20.55 14.79 -17.12
N ALA A 156 -19.85 15.29 -16.10
CA ALA A 156 -20.45 15.81 -14.88
C ALA A 156 -21.37 17.01 -15.17
N ILE A 157 -20.90 18.04 -15.88
CA ILE A 157 -21.70 19.23 -16.17
C ILE A 157 -22.90 18.96 -17.10
N ALA A 158 -22.81 17.91 -17.94
CA ALA A 158 -23.89 17.51 -18.85
C ALA A 158 -24.80 16.43 -18.26
N GLY A 159 -24.54 15.93 -17.04
CA GLY A 159 -25.32 14.85 -16.42
C GLY A 159 -25.19 13.51 -17.16
N ILE A 160 -24.04 13.26 -17.75
CA ILE A 160 -23.73 12.06 -18.55
C ILE A 160 -23.07 11.01 -17.65
N GLY A 161 -23.47 9.73 -17.83
CA GLY A 161 -22.97 8.61 -17.04
C GLY A 161 -21.67 8.01 -17.59
N LEU A 162 -21.15 7.03 -16.84
CA LEU A 162 -19.88 6.37 -17.20
C LEU A 162 -19.94 5.60 -18.53
N ASP A 163 -21.08 5.04 -18.89
CA ASP A 163 -21.20 4.26 -20.14
C ASP A 163 -20.90 5.12 -21.39
N GLU A 164 -21.37 6.37 -21.43
CA GLU A 164 -21.06 7.31 -22.50
C GLU A 164 -19.58 7.75 -22.46
N VAL A 165 -19.03 7.98 -21.28
CA VAL A 165 -17.59 8.27 -21.14
C VAL A 165 -16.76 7.11 -21.67
N LEU A 166 -17.16 5.86 -21.46
CA LEU A 166 -16.48 4.70 -22.00
C LEU A 166 -16.59 4.61 -23.53
N MET A 167 -17.69 5.08 -24.14
CA MET A 167 -17.76 5.22 -25.60
C MET A 167 -16.73 6.24 -26.09
N TRP A 168 -16.60 7.40 -25.44
CA TRP A 168 -15.57 8.39 -25.79
C TRP A 168 -14.15 7.82 -25.67
N VAL A 169 -13.89 7.05 -24.61
CA VAL A 169 -12.58 6.39 -24.38
C VAL A 169 -12.31 5.31 -25.42
N SER A 170 -13.33 4.56 -25.87
CA SER A 170 -13.14 3.48 -26.83
C SER A 170 -12.69 3.97 -28.21
N SER A 171 -13.27 5.06 -28.69
CA SER A 171 -13.00 5.65 -29.98
C SER A 171 -12.98 7.19 -29.91
N PRO A 172 -11.96 7.80 -29.28
CA PRO A 172 -11.97 9.23 -28.95
C PRO A 172 -12.17 10.15 -30.13
N ARG A 173 -11.69 9.76 -31.34
CA ARG A 173 -11.80 10.56 -32.57
C ARG A 173 -13.16 10.46 -33.25
N GLU A 174 -13.95 9.43 -32.92
CA GLU A 174 -15.30 9.20 -33.46
C GLU A 174 -16.39 9.82 -32.58
N HIS A 175 -16.04 10.20 -31.32
CA HIS A 175 -16.95 10.72 -30.31
C HIS A 175 -16.56 12.13 -29.88
N PRO A 176 -16.87 13.20 -30.67
CA PRO A 176 -16.48 14.58 -30.34
C PRO A 176 -17.39 15.25 -29.31
N GLN A 177 -18.36 14.53 -28.71
CA GLN A 177 -19.38 15.09 -27.83
C GLN A 177 -18.74 15.79 -26.59
N ALA A 178 -17.69 15.23 -26.00
CA ALA A 178 -17.01 15.84 -24.86
C ALA A 178 -16.41 17.21 -25.25
N GLU A 179 -15.78 17.31 -26.42
CA GLU A 179 -15.23 18.58 -26.94
C GLU A 179 -16.34 19.60 -27.18
N GLU A 180 -17.47 19.17 -27.75
CA GLU A 180 -18.61 20.03 -28.00
C GLU A 180 -19.24 20.55 -26.69
N ILE A 181 -19.41 19.69 -25.70
CA ILE A 181 -19.89 20.07 -24.37
C ILE A 181 -18.96 21.12 -23.75
N LEU A 182 -17.65 20.88 -23.75
CA LEU A 182 -16.66 21.80 -23.17
C LEU A 182 -16.64 23.16 -23.90
N ARG A 183 -16.93 23.19 -25.20
CA ARG A 183 -16.98 24.43 -25.98
C ARG A 183 -18.28 25.22 -25.79
N THR A 184 -19.40 24.55 -25.49
CA THR A 184 -20.74 25.18 -25.56
C THR A 184 -21.42 25.31 -24.20
N HIS A 185 -21.09 24.45 -23.24
CA HIS A 185 -21.75 24.44 -21.94
C HIS A 185 -21.29 25.60 -21.05
N PRO A 186 -22.21 26.37 -20.43
CA PRO A 186 -21.85 27.57 -19.67
C PRO A 186 -21.04 27.29 -18.40
N ALA A 187 -21.11 26.07 -17.86
CA ALA A 187 -20.33 25.63 -16.68
C ALA A 187 -19.01 24.94 -17.07
N ALA A 188 -18.66 24.89 -18.35
CA ALA A 188 -17.41 24.28 -18.77
C ALA A 188 -16.20 25.14 -18.36
N GLU A 189 -15.14 24.46 -17.92
CA GLU A 189 -13.88 25.14 -17.63
C GLU A 189 -13.26 25.69 -18.93
N PRO A 190 -12.93 26.99 -18.99
CA PRO A 190 -12.38 27.60 -20.18
C PRO A 190 -11.12 26.91 -20.69
N LEU A 191 -10.99 26.81 -22.02
CA LEU A 191 -9.82 26.26 -22.73
C LEU A 191 -9.64 24.73 -22.65
N TRP A 192 -10.48 24.00 -21.92
CA TRP A 192 -10.35 22.56 -21.79
C TRP A 192 -10.74 21.80 -23.07
N ASP A 193 -11.59 22.39 -23.92
CA ASP A 193 -11.85 21.91 -25.27
C ASP A 193 -10.56 21.90 -26.12
N GLY A 194 -9.78 22.99 -26.04
CA GLY A 194 -8.49 23.11 -26.72
C GLY A 194 -7.43 22.13 -26.18
N LEU A 195 -7.37 21.91 -24.86
CA LEU A 195 -6.49 20.91 -24.24
C LEU A 195 -6.84 19.50 -24.71
N LEU A 196 -8.12 19.15 -24.72
CA LEU A 196 -8.60 17.85 -25.19
C LEU A 196 -8.24 17.64 -26.66
N ARG A 197 -8.51 18.63 -27.51
CA ARG A 197 -8.17 18.59 -28.92
C ARG A 197 -6.67 18.42 -29.15
N GLY A 198 -5.83 19.17 -28.43
CA GLY A 198 -4.37 19.08 -28.50
C GLY A 198 -3.86 17.68 -28.17
N ALA A 199 -4.41 17.04 -27.13
CA ALA A 199 -4.03 15.70 -26.71
C ALA A 199 -4.48 14.59 -27.71
N LEU A 200 -5.65 14.75 -28.36
CA LEU A 200 -6.22 13.73 -29.26
C LEU A 200 -5.81 13.88 -30.73
N TYR A 201 -5.52 15.11 -31.19
CA TYR A 201 -5.28 15.43 -32.59
C TYR A 201 -3.95 16.13 -32.86
N GLY A 202 -3.07 16.22 -31.87
CA GLY A 202 -1.72 16.75 -32.00
C GLY A 202 -0.79 15.86 -32.84
N ASP A 203 0.47 15.72 -32.43
CA ASP A 203 1.41 14.79 -33.06
C ASP A 203 0.83 13.36 -33.04
N GLU A 204 0.79 12.70 -34.20
CA GLU A 204 0.08 11.43 -34.43
C GLU A 204 0.59 10.30 -33.47
N ARG A 205 1.91 10.24 -33.26
CA ARG A 205 2.52 9.24 -32.37
C ARG A 205 2.19 9.52 -30.92
N THR A 206 2.26 10.78 -30.50
CA THR A 206 1.94 11.21 -29.14
C THR A 206 0.46 10.98 -28.86
N ALA A 207 -0.42 11.40 -29.76
CA ALA A 207 -1.87 11.20 -29.61
C ALA A 207 -2.25 9.70 -29.58
N GLY A 208 -1.64 8.86 -30.41
CA GLY A 208 -1.88 7.42 -30.43
C GLY A 208 -1.48 6.75 -29.09
N ASN A 209 -0.33 7.10 -28.53
CA ASN A 209 0.11 6.61 -27.23
C ASN A 209 -0.76 7.15 -26.08
N THR A 210 -1.18 8.41 -26.16
CA THR A 210 -2.11 9.03 -25.20
C THR A 210 -3.43 8.28 -25.16
N ILE A 211 -4.04 8.02 -26.33
CA ILE A 211 -5.30 7.24 -26.45
C ILE A 211 -5.13 5.86 -25.82
N THR A 212 -4.04 5.17 -26.13
CA THR A 212 -3.75 3.84 -25.54
C THR A 212 -3.66 3.92 -24.01
N THR A 213 -3.02 4.95 -23.47
CA THR A 213 -2.89 5.13 -22.02
C THR A 213 -4.24 5.46 -21.37
N VAL A 214 -5.09 6.26 -22.02
CA VAL A 214 -6.48 6.54 -21.59
C VAL A 214 -7.31 5.25 -21.54
N GLN A 215 -7.22 4.43 -22.58
CA GLN A 215 -7.89 3.13 -22.64
C GLN A 215 -7.40 2.19 -21.54
N GLN A 216 -6.10 2.17 -21.25
CA GLN A 216 -5.53 1.40 -20.15
C GLN A 216 -6.01 1.90 -18.78
N ALA A 217 -6.10 3.21 -18.57
CA ALA A 217 -6.60 3.79 -17.33
C ALA A 217 -8.04 3.38 -17.01
N MET A 218 -8.87 3.26 -18.06
CA MET A 218 -10.30 2.92 -17.95
C MET A 218 -10.59 1.45 -18.27
N ALA A 219 -9.57 0.63 -18.58
CA ALA A 219 -9.72 -0.73 -19.10
C ALA A 219 -10.62 -1.63 -18.25
N LEU A 220 -10.54 -1.49 -16.93
CA LEU A 220 -11.31 -2.27 -15.99
C LEU A 220 -12.83 -2.09 -16.18
N PHE A 221 -13.26 -0.86 -16.49
CA PHE A 221 -14.66 -0.53 -16.66
C PHE A 221 -15.27 -1.01 -17.99
N PHE A 222 -14.48 -1.48 -18.96
CA PHE A 222 -15.02 -2.14 -20.13
C PHE A 222 -15.65 -3.51 -19.82
N GLN A 223 -15.33 -4.09 -18.65
CA GLN A 223 -15.97 -5.31 -18.19
C GLN A 223 -17.29 -4.98 -17.47
N ARG A 224 -18.41 -5.43 -18.06
CA ARG A 224 -19.76 -5.19 -17.54
C ARG A 224 -19.93 -5.64 -16.08
N SER A 225 -19.43 -6.82 -15.74
CA SER A 225 -19.52 -7.35 -14.37
C SER A 225 -18.84 -6.47 -13.32
N ILE A 226 -17.80 -5.74 -13.70
CA ILE A 226 -17.09 -4.80 -12.81
C ILE A 226 -17.89 -3.50 -12.68
N ARG A 227 -18.43 -2.95 -13.78
CA ARG A 227 -19.33 -1.79 -13.69
C ARG A 227 -20.53 -2.07 -12.80
N GLU A 228 -21.22 -3.19 -13.05
CA GLU A 228 -22.36 -3.62 -12.24
C GLU A 228 -22.04 -3.76 -10.76
N ARG A 229 -20.80 -3.98 -10.39
CA ARG A 229 -20.36 -4.13 -8.99
C ARG A 229 -19.83 -2.85 -8.37
N CYS A 230 -19.05 -2.08 -9.10
CA CYS A 230 -18.29 -0.96 -8.54
C CYS A 230 -18.94 0.41 -8.77
N VAL A 231 -19.84 0.53 -9.78
CA VAL A 231 -20.42 1.80 -10.21
C VAL A 231 -21.88 1.89 -9.76
N PRO A 232 -22.39 3.08 -9.40
CA PRO A 232 -23.77 3.25 -8.98
C PRO A 232 -24.76 2.98 -10.11
N SER A 233 -25.95 2.56 -9.72
CA SER A 233 -27.11 2.38 -10.62
C SER A 233 -28.37 2.90 -9.95
N ALA A 234 -29.49 2.93 -10.67
CA ALA A 234 -30.77 3.40 -10.12
C ALA A 234 -31.22 2.63 -8.86
N SER A 235 -30.84 1.36 -8.74
CA SER A 235 -31.16 0.51 -7.57
C SER A 235 -30.05 0.47 -6.52
N ARG A 236 -28.88 1.03 -6.80
CA ARG A 236 -27.69 0.93 -5.97
C ARG A 236 -26.93 2.25 -5.98
N PRO A 237 -27.22 3.16 -5.04
CA PRO A 237 -26.59 4.48 -4.95
C PRO A 237 -25.11 4.37 -4.60
N ALA A 238 -24.36 5.43 -4.88
CA ALA A 238 -22.97 5.56 -4.45
C ALA A 238 -22.87 5.53 -2.92
N THR A 239 -21.80 4.93 -2.41
CA THR A 239 -21.49 4.89 -0.99
C THR A 239 -21.15 6.30 -0.49
N ASP A 240 -21.79 6.76 0.58
CA ASP A 240 -21.44 8.00 1.26
C ASP A 240 -20.15 7.80 2.06
N LEU A 241 -19.02 8.18 1.44
CA LEU A 241 -17.68 8.05 2.04
C LEU A 241 -17.53 8.98 3.26
N GLU A 242 -18.19 10.14 3.27
CA GLU A 242 -18.10 11.09 4.36
C GLU A 242 -18.79 10.54 5.60
N ALA A 243 -20.03 10.06 5.46
CA ALA A 243 -20.76 9.42 6.55
C ALA A 243 -19.99 8.19 7.08
N LEU A 244 -19.45 7.35 6.18
CA LEU A 244 -18.71 6.15 6.55
C LEU A 244 -17.46 6.49 7.38
N ILE A 245 -16.69 7.51 7.00
CA ILE A 245 -15.50 7.95 7.76
C ILE A 245 -15.92 8.57 9.09
N ARG A 246 -16.98 9.41 9.12
CA ARG A 246 -17.48 10.06 10.33
C ARG A 246 -17.93 9.04 11.38
N ASP A 247 -18.54 7.94 10.93
CA ASP A 247 -19.04 6.86 11.78
C ASP A 247 -17.95 5.85 12.19
N GLY A 248 -16.67 6.16 11.99
CA GLY A 248 -15.55 5.28 12.34
C GLY A 248 -15.44 4.03 11.47
N GLY A 249 -16.00 4.07 10.27
CA GLY A 249 -16.07 2.94 9.34
C GLY A 249 -14.73 2.49 8.80
N THR A 250 -14.71 1.29 8.24
CA THR A 250 -13.53 0.73 7.58
C THR A 250 -13.79 0.50 6.10
N ILE A 251 -12.92 1.05 5.27
CA ILE A 251 -12.98 0.91 3.83
C ILE A 251 -11.85 -0.05 3.41
N TYR A 252 -12.22 -1.17 2.81
CA TYR A 252 -11.29 -2.12 2.24
C TYR A 252 -11.24 -1.98 0.73
N LEU A 253 -10.05 -1.90 0.18
CA LEU A 253 -9.79 -1.96 -1.24
C LEU A 253 -9.08 -3.28 -1.53
N LEU A 254 -9.81 -4.22 -2.13
CA LEU A 254 -9.30 -5.55 -2.46
C LEU A 254 -8.83 -5.56 -3.91
N GLY A 255 -7.56 -5.21 -4.12
CA GLY A 255 -6.90 -5.15 -5.41
C GLY A 255 -6.08 -6.41 -5.67
N ARG A 256 -6.51 -7.23 -6.62
CA ARG A 256 -5.69 -8.32 -7.13
C ARG A 256 -4.79 -7.81 -8.24
N ASP A 257 -3.51 -8.15 -8.19
CA ASP A 257 -2.61 -7.92 -9.31
C ASP A 257 -2.92 -8.97 -10.40
N ASP A 258 -3.71 -8.54 -11.40
CA ASP A 258 -4.04 -9.37 -12.55
C ASP A 258 -3.19 -8.89 -13.74
N PRO A 259 -2.42 -9.78 -14.40
CA PRO A 259 -1.61 -9.40 -15.54
C PRO A 259 -2.40 -8.84 -16.73
N TYR A 260 -3.68 -9.19 -16.83
CA TYR A 260 -4.55 -8.82 -17.95
C TYR A 260 -5.50 -7.65 -17.63
N ALA A 261 -5.79 -7.40 -16.35
CA ALA A 261 -6.72 -6.37 -15.91
C ALA A 261 -6.25 -5.72 -14.62
N SER A 262 -5.45 -4.66 -14.73
CA SER A 262 -4.94 -3.94 -13.56
C SER A 262 -6.05 -3.15 -12.88
N ALA A 263 -6.30 -3.44 -11.60
CA ALA A 263 -7.18 -2.62 -10.78
C ALA A 263 -6.51 -1.33 -10.27
N SER A 264 -5.21 -1.18 -10.46
CA SER A 264 -4.42 -0.06 -9.91
C SER A 264 -5.00 1.33 -10.24
N PRO A 265 -5.45 1.65 -11.46
CA PRO A 265 -6.05 2.95 -11.75
C PRO A 265 -7.30 3.24 -10.89
N LEU A 266 -8.21 2.28 -10.80
CA LEU A 266 -9.41 2.40 -9.97
C LEU A 266 -9.05 2.51 -8.49
N MET A 267 -8.17 1.64 -7.99
CA MET A 267 -7.74 1.64 -6.59
C MET A 267 -7.06 2.95 -6.21
N THR A 268 -6.20 3.49 -7.09
CA THR A 268 -5.53 4.78 -6.86
C THR A 268 -6.55 5.92 -6.80
N ALA A 269 -7.50 5.98 -7.74
CA ALA A 269 -8.49 7.04 -7.78
C ALA A 269 -9.44 7.01 -6.57
N VAL A 270 -9.89 5.83 -6.15
CA VAL A 270 -10.73 5.67 -4.95
C VAL A 270 -9.93 6.01 -3.68
N THR A 271 -8.66 5.58 -3.59
CA THR A 271 -7.78 5.91 -2.46
C THR A 271 -7.62 7.42 -2.30
N GLU A 272 -7.32 8.14 -3.39
CA GLU A 272 -7.21 9.60 -3.38
C GLU A 272 -8.51 10.27 -2.91
N GLN A 273 -9.67 9.82 -3.41
CA GLN A 273 -10.98 10.35 -2.98
C GLN A 273 -11.25 10.12 -1.50
N ILE A 274 -10.91 8.94 -0.96
CA ILE A 274 -11.11 8.63 0.45
C ILE A 274 -10.21 9.51 1.33
N LEU A 275 -8.94 9.66 0.94
CA LEU A 275 -7.99 10.51 1.67
C LEU A 275 -8.38 11.99 1.61
N ASP A 276 -8.85 12.48 0.45
CA ASP A 276 -9.36 13.86 0.32
C ASP A 276 -10.61 14.08 1.18
N THR A 277 -11.49 13.08 1.28
CA THR A 277 -12.67 13.16 2.14
C THR A 277 -12.26 13.19 3.62
N ALA A 278 -11.32 12.33 4.04
CA ALA A 278 -10.80 12.34 5.41
C ALA A 278 -10.10 13.66 5.76
N LYS A 279 -9.30 14.20 4.82
CA LYS A 279 -8.65 15.50 4.95
C LYS A 279 -9.66 16.62 5.16
N ARG A 280 -10.68 16.72 4.29
CA ARG A 280 -11.75 17.74 4.39
C ARG A 280 -12.50 17.64 5.71
N LEU A 281 -12.79 16.43 6.19
CA LEU A 281 -13.38 16.21 7.51
C LEU A 281 -12.48 16.73 8.64
N GLY A 282 -11.17 16.53 8.53
CA GLY A 282 -10.19 17.08 9.47
C GLY A 282 -10.20 18.61 9.47
N GLU A 283 -10.13 19.22 8.29
CA GLU A 283 -10.13 20.68 8.10
C GLU A 283 -11.40 21.35 8.64
N THR A 284 -12.55 20.69 8.46
CA THR A 284 -13.87 21.22 8.91
C THR A 284 -14.24 20.80 10.33
N SER A 285 -13.46 19.94 10.97
CA SER A 285 -13.70 19.49 12.34
C SER A 285 -13.52 20.64 13.35
N PRO A 286 -14.32 20.71 14.42
CA PRO A 286 -14.15 21.71 15.50
C PRO A 286 -12.76 21.70 16.15
N HIS A 287 -12.05 20.60 16.07
CA HIS A 287 -10.71 20.46 16.63
C HIS A 287 -9.59 20.60 15.59
N GLY A 288 -9.92 20.93 14.33
CA GLY A 288 -8.99 21.01 13.22
C GLY A 288 -8.33 19.65 12.86
N ARG A 289 -8.97 18.54 13.27
CA ARG A 289 -8.47 17.18 12.99
C ARG A 289 -9.57 16.13 13.10
N VAL A 290 -9.41 15.03 12.38
CA VAL A 290 -10.27 13.84 12.55
C VAL A 290 -9.98 13.21 13.92
N CYS A 291 -11.03 12.98 14.70
CA CYS A 291 -10.94 12.37 16.01
C CYS A 291 -12.13 11.41 16.24
N PRO A 292 -11.87 10.11 16.46
CA PRO A 292 -10.57 9.43 16.53
C PRO A 292 -9.77 9.49 15.21
N PRO A 293 -8.43 9.33 15.24
CA PRO A 293 -7.59 9.43 14.05
C PRO A 293 -7.98 8.44 12.95
N PHE A 294 -7.85 8.89 11.70
CA PHE A 294 -8.03 8.06 10.51
C PHE A 294 -6.74 7.31 10.20
N LEU A 295 -6.81 5.97 10.03
CA LEU A 295 -5.66 5.15 9.68
C LEU A 295 -5.71 4.72 8.22
N ALA A 296 -4.72 5.11 7.42
CA ALA A 296 -4.46 4.55 6.09
C ALA A 296 -3.43 3.40 6.20
N CYS A 297 -3.90 2.16 6.20
CA CYS A 297 -3.08 0.95 6.27
C CYS A 297 -2.93 0.36 4.86
N LEU A 298 -1.84 0.72 4.18
CA LEU A 298 -1.66 0.51 2.74
C LEU A 298 -0.66 -0.62 2.49
N ASP A 299 -1.17 -1.86 2.43
CA ASP A 299 -0.35 -3.03 2.07
C ASP A 299 -0.08 -3.07 0.56
N GLU A 300 1.15 -3.42 0.19
CA GLU A 300 1.64 -3.46 -1.21
C GLU A 300 1.34 -2.15 -1.97
N LEU A 301 1.46 -0.99 -1.30
CA LEU A 301 1.09 0.32 -1.84
C LEU A 301 1.59 0.58 -3.27
N PRO A 302 2.88 0.35 -3.63
CA PRO A 302 3.37 0.70 -4.96
C PRO A 302 2.70 -0.06 -6.09
N SER A 303 2.15 -1.25 -5.83
CA SER A 303 1.49 -2.07 -6.85
C SER A 303 -0.03 -2.01 -6.79
N THR A 304 -0.61 -1.72 -5.61
CA THR A 304 -2.07 -1.73 -5.42
C THR A 304 -2.70 -0.37 -5.69
N ALA A 305 -2.16 0.69 -5.08
CA ALA A 305 -2.73 2.03 -5.14
C ALA A 305 -1.61 3.10 -5.08
N PRO A 306 -0.84 3.31 -6.14
CA PRO A 306 0.27 4.28 -6.16
C PRO A 306 -0.27 5.72 -6.06
N ILE A 307 -0.34 6.26 -4.85
CA ILE A 307 -0.91 7.58 -4.54
C ILE A 307 0.01 8.68 -5.09
N PRO A 308 -0.44 9.51 -6.06
CA PRO A 308 0.41 10.53 -6.68
C PRO A 308 0.88 11.62 -5.70
N THR A 309 0.05 11.91 -4.70
CA THR A 309 0.26 13.01 -3.75
C THR A 309 0.84 12.55 -2.42
N LEU A 310 1.39 11.33 -2.35
CA LEU A 310 1.75 10.65 -1.10
C LEU A 310 2.68 11.48 -0.21
N SER A 311 3.80 11.99 -0.73
CA SER A 311 4.76 12.78 0.05
C SER A 311 4.14 14.06 0.60
N THR A 312 3.34 14.75 -0.21
CA THR A 312 2.60 15.95 0.22
C THR A 312 1.63 15.63 1.35
N ARG A 313 0.92 14.49 1.27
CA ARG A 313 -0.01 14.02 2.31
C ARG A 313 0.73 13.68 3.60
N MET A 314 1.82 12.93 3.50
CA MET A 314 2.66 12.58 4.67
C MET A 314 3.20 13.80 5.39
N ALA A 315 3.60 14.84 4.64
CA ALA A 315 4.13 16.08 5.21
C ALA A 315 3.05 16.90 5.93
N ASN A 316 1.82 16.96 5.40
CA ASN A 316 0.83 17.95 5.81
C ASN A 316 -0.38 17.38 6.56
N GLU A 317 -0.81 16.13 6.26
CA GLU A 317 -2.11 15.63 6.74
C GLU A 317 -2.04 14.99 8.13
N ARG A 318 -0.85 14.76 8.66
CA ARG A 318 -0.64 14.28 10.04
C ARG A 318 -1.34 15.18 11.06
N ALA A 319 -1.22 16.48 10.91
CA ALA A 319 -1.84 17.46 11.80
C ALA A 319 -3.38 17.36 11.78
N LEU A 320 -3.94 16.96 10.63
CA LEU A 320 -5.37 16.76 10.44
C LEU A 320 -5.90 15.43 11.01
N GLY A 321 -5.05 14.62 11.63
CA GLY A 321 -5.42 13.34 12.25
C GLY A 321 -5.39 12.16 11.29
N LEU A 322 -4.68 12.26 10.16
CA LEU A 322 -4.45 11.13 9.25
C LEU A 322 -3.12 10.46 9.57
N SER A 323 -3.15 9.15 9.75
CA SER A 323 -1.99 8.29 10.01
C SER A 323 -1.77 7.34 8.85
N PHE A 324 -0.51 7.13 8.47
CA PHE A 324 -0.17 6.27 7.33
C PHE A 324 0.74 5.12 7.77
N ILE A 325 0.38 3.91 7.35
CA ILE A 325 1.27 2.75 7.34
C ILE A 325 1.42 2.32 5.89
N LEU A 326 2.64 2.45 5.36
CA LEU A 326 2.97 2.17 3.97
C LEU A 326 3.79 0.90 3.91
N ALA A 327 3.32 -0.14 3.23
CA ALA A 327 4.06 -1.38 3.14
C ALA A 327 4.42 -1.75 1.70
N ALA A 328 5.62 -2.33 1.53
CA ALA A 328 6.10 -2.91 0.27
C ALA A 328 6.98 -4.14 0.55
N GLN A 329 7.21 -4.94 -0.49
CA GLN A 329 8.11 -6.10 -0.36
C GLN A 329 9.58 -5.69 -0.41
N THR A 330 9.91 -4.68 -1.20
CA THR A 330 11.26 -4.17 -1.36
C THR A 330 11.24 -2.65 -1.48
N TRP A 331 12.32 -2.00 -1.05
CA TRP A 331 12.49 -0.56 -1.27
C TRP A 331 12.47 -0.19 -2.76
N ARG A 332 12.99 -1.07 -3.61
CA ARG A 332 12.99 -0.88 -5.05
C ARG A 332 11.60 -0.66 -5.65
N GLN A 333 10.53 -1.22 -5.07
CA GLN A 333 9.16 -0.99 -5.54
C GLN A 333 8.76 0.47 -5.40
N PHE A 334 9.16 1.15 -4.31
CA PHE A 334 8.94 2.61 -4.17
C PHE A 334 9.71 3.39 -5.23
N VAL A 335 10.99 3.06 -5.44
CA VAL A 335 11.83 3.71 -6.47
C VAL A 335 11.24 3.55 -7.87
N VAL A 336 10.76 2.37 -8.19
CA VAL A 336 10.14 2.09 -9.49
C VAL A 336 8.82 2.86 -9.67
N CYS A 337 8.01 2.91 -8.63
CA CYS A 337 6.69 3.55 -8.65
C CYS A 337 6.80 5.09 -8.70
N TYR A 338 7.63 5.66 -7.84
CA TYR A 338 7.67 7.12 -7.62
C TYR A 338 8.89 7.82 -8.25
N GLY A 339 9.92 7.06 -8.65
CA GLY A 339 11.23 7.59 -9.02
C GLY A 339 12.16 7.72 -7.80
N GLU A 340 13.47 7.86 -8.05
CA GLU A 340 14.49 7.88 -6.99
C GLU A 340 14.28 9.02 -6.00
N ASP A 341 14.05 10.26 -6.50
CA ASP A 341 13.96 11.45 -5.66
C ASP A 341 12.70 11.45 -4.79
N GLU A 342 11.55 11.10 -5.36
CA GLU A 342 10.29 11.05 -4.62
C GLU A 342 10.29 9.89 -3.62
N ALA A 343 10.84 8.73 -3.98
CA ALA A 343 11.01 7.62 -3.05
C ALA A 343 11.89 8.02 -1.86
N ARG A 344 12.99 8.75 -2.08
CA ARG A 344 13.83 9.29 -1.00
C ARG A 344 13.09 10.31 -0.14
N THR A 345 12.22 11.12 -0.74
CA THR A 345 11.36 12.04 0.00
C THR A 345 10.38 11.27 0.90
N ILE A 346 9.72 10.25 0.38
CA ILE A 346 8.83 9.37 1.16
C ILE A 346 9.59 8.70 2.32
N TYR A 347 10.81 8.22 2.04
CA TYR A 347 11.69 7.65 3.07
C TYR A 347 11.98 8.66 4.19
N GLY A 348 12.41 9.88 3.83
CA GLY A 348 12.75 10.94 4.79
C GLY A 348 11.56 11.46 5.60
N LEU A 349 10.34 11.38 5.04
CA LEU A 349 9.10 11.78 5.71
C LEU A 349 8.51 10.67 6.61
N SER A 350 9.02 9.43 6.51
CA SER A 350 8.57 8.32 7.35
C SER A 350 9.20 8.45 8.74
N ASN A 351 8.36 8.70 9.76
CA ASN A 351 8.81 8.80 11.15
C ASN A 351 9.39 7.48 11.67
N ASN A 352 8.84 6.36 11.20
CA ASN A 352 9.30 5.03 11.55
C ASN A 352 9.57 4.23 10.29
N LEU A 353 10.70 3.55 10.26
CA LEU A 353 11.02 2.54 9.25
C LEU A 353 11.10 1.18 9.93
N VAL A 354 10.27 0.24 9.49
CA VAL A 354 10.26 -1.15 9.98
C VAL A 354 10.74 -2.08 8.89
N VAL A 355 11.86 -2.76 9.12
CA VAL A 355 12.49 -3.64 8.13
C VAL A 355 12.54 -5.08 8.64
N PHE A 356 11.88 -5.96 7.87
CA PHE A 356 11.91 -7.40 8.12
C PHE A 356 13.12 -8.06 7.46
N GLY A 357 13.59 -9.16 8.03
CA GLY A 357 14.65 -9.98 7.44
C GLY A 357 14.24 -10.66 6.13
N GLY A 358 15.21 -11.27 5.43
CA GLY A 358 15.01 -12.09 4.25
C GLY A 358 15.07 -11.34 2.90
N GLY A 359 15.21 -10.04 2.89
CA GLY A 359 15.38 -9.25 1.67
C GLY A 359 16.69 -9.54 0.93
N LYS A 360 16.75 -9.16 -0.35
CA LYS A 360 17.92 -9.42 -1.23
C LYS A 360 18.52 -8.14 -1.82
N ASP A 361 18.02 -6.98 -1.43
CA ASP A 361 18.52 -5.68 -1.90
C ASP A 361 19.75 -5.28 -1.09
N ILE A 362 20.92 -5.58 -1.65
CA ILE A 362 22.22 -5.35 -0.98
C ILE A 362 22.44 -3.85 -0.75
N ARG A 363 22.09 -3.00 -1.72
CA ARG A 363 22.31 -1.56 -1.62
C ARG A 363 21.45 -0.97 -0.49
N PHE A 364 20.19 -1.35 -0.39
CA PHE A 364 19.30 -0.92 0.68
C PHE A 364 19.83 -1.34 2.06
N TYR A 365 20.28 -2.59 2.21
CA TYR A 365 20.86 -3.05 3.49
C TYR A 365 22.19 -2.36 3.82
N GLN A 366 23.01 -2.00 2.81
CA GLN A 366 24.23 -1.24 3.05
C GLN A 366 23.87 0.18 3.56
N GLU A 367 22.95 0.87 2.92
CA GLU A 367 22.47 2.19 3.35
C GLU A 367 21.89 2.13 4.79
N LEU A 368 21.17 1.07 5.16
CA LEU A 368 20.70 0.85 6.52
C LEU A 368 21.84 0.64 7.53
N SER A 369 22.83 -0.19 7.18
CA SER A 369 24.00 -0.43 8.02
C SER A 369 24.79 0.85 8.28
N ASP A 370 24.96 1.68 7.25
CA ASP A 370 25.64 2.97 7.35
C ASP A 370 24.83 3.96 8.22
N LEU A 371 23.50 3.95 8.10
CA LEU A 371 22.60 4.79 8.92
C LEU A 371 22.58 4.37 10.38
N ILE A 372 22.64 3.08 10.69
CA ILE A 372 22.74 2.53 12.05
C ILE A 372 24.07 2.92 12.70
N GLY A 373 25.12 3.04 11.87
CA GLY A 373 26.42 3.50 12.30
C GLY A 373 27.38 2.38 12.70
N SER A 374 28.51 2.80 13.26
CA SER A 374 29.64 1.90 13.62
C SER A 374 30.09 2.12 15.06
N THR A 375 30.58 1.05 15.67
CA THR A 375 31.23 1.06 17.00
C THR A 375 32.71 0.78 16.88
N SER A 376 33.50 1.25 17.86
CA SER A 376 34.93 0.91 17.93
C SER A 376 35.12 -0.41 18.67
N HIS A 377 35.72 -1.38 17.99
CA HIS A 377 36.14 -2.63 18.60
C HIS A 377 37.65 -2.61 18.85
N THR A 378 38.07 -2.86 20.08
CA THR A 378 39.49 -2.94 20.43
C THR A 378 39.95 -4.39 20.34
N GLU A 379 40.72 -4.71 19.28
CA GLU A 379 41.38 -6.01 19.17
C GLU A 379 42.72 -5.95 19.90
N THR A 380 42.92 -6.84 20.85
CA THR A 380 44.21 -7.03 21.49
C THR A 380 45.00 -8.08 20.73
N ARG A 381 46.02 -7.64 20.00
CA ARG A 381 46.98 -8.58 19.37
C ARG A 381 48.13 -8.85 20.29
N TYR A 382 48.40 -10.14 20.53
CA TYR A 382 49.59 -10.61 21.20
C TYR A 382 50.61 -11.01 20.17
N SER A 383 51.75 -10.31 20.07
CA SER A 383 52.87 -10.74 19.26
C SER A 383 53.98 -11.25 20.16
N SER A 384 54.42 -12.49 19.96
CA SER A 384 55.61 -13.05 20.58
C SER A 384 56.81 -12.78 19.67
N ARG A 385 57.78 -11.98 20.12
CA ARG A 385 59.08 -11.86 19.45
C ARG A 385 60.00 -12.96 19.98
N GLY A 386 60.27 -13.90 19.09
CA GLY A 386 61.35 -14.88 18.91
C GLY A 386 62.11 -15.36 20.10
N HIS A 387 62.39 -16.62 20.14
CA HIS A 387 63.52 -17.42 20.63
C HIS A 387 64.21 -17.16 21.99
N GLU A 388 63.62 -16.39 22.90
CA GLU A 388 64.19 -16.33 24.28
C GLU A 388 63.21 -16.90 25.31
N LEU A 389 63.75 -17.67 26.26
CA LEU A 389 63.03 -18.40 27.30
C LEU A 389 62.18 -17.52 28.26
N PHE A 390 62.20 -16.20 28.09
CA PHE A 390 61.35 -15.24 28.79
C PHE A 390 60.85 -14.17 27.80
N GLY A 391 59.97 -14.59 26.86
CA GLY A 391 59.40 -13.69 25.87
C GLY A 391 58.46 -12.66 26.49
N VAL A 392 58.80 -11.38 26.39
CA VAL A 392 57.92 -10.27 26.69
C VAL A 392 56.79 -10.28 25.62
N MET A 393 55.56 -10.54 26.08
CA MET A 393 54.38 -10.40 25.23
C MET A 393 54.10 -8.89 24.99
N ASP A 394 54.32 -8.46 23.78
CA ASP A 394 53.97 -7.11 23.37
C ASP A 394 52.47 -7.07 23.06
N ARG A 395 51.75 -6.23 23.76
CA ARG A 395 50.30 -5.99 23.57
C ARG A 395 50.14 -4.76 22.68
N SER A 396 49.65 -4.96 21.48
CA SER A 396 49.19 -3.85 20.65
C SER A 396 47.65 -3.80 20.66
N PHE A 397 47.14 -2.61 20.90
CA PHE A 397 45.68 -2.34 20.83
C PHE A 397 45.42 -1.73 19.46
N ASP A 398 44.65 -2.43 18.65
CA ASP A 398 44.18 -1.92 17.34
C ASP A 398 42.70 -1.58 17.49
N GLN A 399 42.34 -0.30 17.30
CA GLN A 399 40.97 0.14 17.32
C GLN A 399 40.41 0.10 15.88
N ARG A 400 39.55 -0.87 15.63
CA ARG A 400 38.86 -1.00 14.36
C ARG A 400 37.42 -0.56 14.49
N ARG A 401 36.97 0.34 13.58
CA ARG A 401 35.54 0.64 13.46
C ARG A 401 34.85 -0.50 12.73
N VAL A 402 33.80 -1.07 13.33
CA VAL A 402 32.95 -2.11 12.75
C VAL A 402 31.52 -1.63 12.75
N PRO A 403 30.71 -1.94 11.72
CA PRO A 403 29.29 -1.64 11.72
C PRO A 403 28.61 -2.24 12.95
N ILE A 404 27.63 -1.54 13.52
CA ILE A 404 26.81 -2.06 14.65
C ILE A 404 25.99 -3.27 14.20
N LEU A 405 25.46 -3.21 12.96
CA LEU A 405 24.79 -4.32 12.28
C LEU A 405 25.27 -4.39 10.84
N GLU A 406 25.84 -5.51 10.45
CA GLU A 406 26.24 -5.72 9.06
C GLU A 406 25.04 -6.01 8.17
N PRO A 407 25.11 -5.71 6.84
CA PRO A 407 24.05 -6.05 5.88
C PRO A 407 23.62 -7.52 5.93
N ALA A 408 24.59 -8.44 6.20
CA ALA A 408 24.32 -9.86 6.35
C ALA A 408 23.50 -10.20 7.60
N GLU A 409 23.67 -9.46 8.68
CA GLU A 409 22.92 -9.62 9.92
C GLU A 409 21.50 -9.08 9.76
N LEU A 410 21.33 -7.90 9.15
CA LEU A 410 20.04 -7.31 8.82
C LEU A 410 19.20 -8.29 7.96
N ARG A 411 19.81 -8.94 6.97
CA ARG A 411 19.14 -9.95 6.17
C ARG A 411 18.72 -11.18 6.98
N ARG A 412 19.46 -11.54 8.04
CA ARG A 412 19.22 -12.72 8.89
C ARG A 412 18.29 -12.46 10.05
N ILE A 413 17.70 -11.26 10.18
CA ILE A 413 16.69 -11.00 11.20
C ILE A 413 15.63 -12.10 11.14
N GLU A 414 15.38 -12.75 12.25
CA GLU A 414 14.50 -13.90 12.38
C GLU A 414 13.04 -13.52 12.13
N GLN A 415 12.21 -14.50 11.81
CA GLN A 415 10.76 -14.31 11.75
C GLN A 415 10.23 -13.75 13.05
N ARG A 416 9.18 -12.93 12.97
CA ARG A 416 8.57 -12.20 14.09
C ARG A 416 9.52 -11.20 14.78
N LYS A 417 10.59 -10.84 14.11
CA LYS A 417 11.45 -9.74 14.50
C LYS A 417 11.58 -8.76 13.35
N ALA A 418 11.74 -7.50 13.68
CA ALA A 418 12.03 -6.45 12.70
C ALA A 418 12.99 -5.43 13.28
N LEU A 419 13.82 -4.85 12.41
CA LEU A 419 14.55 -3.64 12.72
C LEU A 419 13.58 -2.48 12.71
N VAL A 420 13.59 -1.65 13.74
CA VAL A 420 12.82 -0.41 13.85
C VAL A 420 13.78 0.76 13.94
N LEU A 421 13.71 1.66 13.00
CA LEU A 421 14.39 2.95 13.03
C LEU A 421 13.31 4.02 13.24
N ALA A 422 13.34 4.70 14.37
CA ALA A 422 12.32 5.66 14.76
C ALA A 422 12.98 7.00 15.13
N GLU A 423 12.68 8.05 14.39
CA GLU A 423 13.10 9.45 14.62
C GLU A 423 14.47 9.59 15.32
N MET A 424 14.47 9.99 16.60
CA MET A 424 15.67 10.26 17.41
C MET A 424 16.06 9.11 18.34
N TYR A 425 15.47 7.94 18.20
CA TYR A 425 15.77 6.77 19.05
C TYR A 425 16.85 5.90 18.40
N ASP A 426 17.61 5.22 19.25
CA ASP A 426 18.55 4.20 18.77
C ASP A 426 17.82 3.08 18.03
N PRO A 427 18.46 2.44 17.04
CA PRO A 427 17.89 1.31 16.32
C PRO A 427 17.49 0.18 17.26
N ILE A 428 16.28 -0.35 17.08
CA ILE A 428 15.71 -1.39 17.93
C ILE A 428 15.41 -2.64 17.11
N ILE A 429 15.79 -3.82 17.60
CA ILE A 429 15.24 -5.09 17.12
C ILE A 429 14.00 -5.40 17.94
N ALA A 430 12.83 -5.18 17.34
CA ALA A 430 11.55 -5.45 17.97
C ALA A 430 11.13 -6.91 17.77
N ASN A 431 10.56 -7.53 18.83
CA ASN A 431 9.78 -8.75 18.72
C ASN A 431 8.32 -8.37 18.42
N LEU A 432 7.76 -8.95 17.39
CA LEU A 432 6.41 -8.68 16.93
C LEU A 432 5.46 -9.80 17.36
N ASP A 433 4.24 -9.42 17.73
CA ASP A 433 3.21 -10.37 18.09
C ASP A 433 2.31 -10.66 16.89
N ARG A 434 2.19 -11.94 16.56
CA ARG A 434 1.29 -12.37 15.49
C ARG A 434 -0.17 -12.28 15.94
N CYS A 435 -1.00 -11.54 15.20
CA CYS A 435 -2.41 -11.32 15.57
C CYS A 435 -3.26 -12.59 15.70
N ILE A 436 -2.87 -13.67 15.03
CA ILE A 436 -3.58 -14.97 15.09
C ILE A 436 -3.14 -15.86 16.25
N ASP A 437 -2.17 -15.42 17.08
CA ASP A 437 -1.74 -16.16 18.24
C ASP A 437 -2.60 -15.81 19.48
N GLY A 438 -2.58 -16.67 20.48
CA GLY A 438 -3.29 -16.45 21.73
C GLY A 438 -4.81 -16.50 21.65
N LYS A 439 -5.49 -15.94 22.65
CA LYS A 439 -6.97 -15.97 22.73
C LYS A 439 -7.62 -15.12 21.64
N ARG A 440 -7.16 -13.85 21.48
CA ARG A 440 -7.65 -12.95 20.41
C ARG A 440 -7.47 -13.58 19.03
N GLY A 441 -6.34 -14.24 18.80
CA GLY A 441 -6.06 -14.91 17.54
C GLY A 441 -7.03 -16.05 17.22
N LYS A 442 -7.41 -16.84 18.21
CA LYS A 442 -8.43 -17.89 18.02
C LYS A 442 -9.79 -17.31 17.64
N GLU A 443 -10.17 -16.20 18.24
CA GLU A 443 -11.41 -15.47 17.92
C GLU A 443 -11.38 -14.92 16.47
N LEU A 444 -10.27 -14.30 16.06
CA LEU A 444 -10.07 -13.82 14.69
C LEU A 444 -10.13 -14.95 13.66
N LEU A 445 -9.46 -16.07 13.90
CA LEU A 445 -9.51 -17.24 13.00
C LEU A 445 -10.91 -17.86 12.94
N ALA A 446 -11.66 -17.85 14.03
CA ALA A 446 -13.05 -18.30 14.03
C ALA A 446 -13.95 -17.37 13.20
N ALA A 447 -13.77 -16.04 13.33
CA ALA A 447 -14.45 -15.04 12.53
C ALA A 447 -14.11 -15.15 11.03
N GLN A 448 -12.83 -15.34 10.70
CA GLN A 448 -12.37 -15.58 9.34
C GLN A 448 -13.05 -16.81 8.71
N ARG A 449 -13.15 -17.91 9.45
CA ARG A 449 -13.83 -19.13 8.96
C ARG A 449 -15.32 -18.88 8.69
N ARG A 450 -16.02 -18.15 9.57
CA ARG A 450 -17.44 -17.79 9.37
C ARG A 450 -17.62 -16.94 8.13
N ALA A 451 -16.84 -15.87 7.98
CA ALA A 451 -16.90 -14.99 6.83
C ALA A 451 -16.61 -15.73 5.51
N ARG A 452 -15.63 -16.62 5.52
CA ARG A 452 -15.28 -17.47 4.36
C ARG A 452 -16.39 -18.45 3.98
N LEU A 453 -17.08 -19.03 4.96
CA LEU A 453 -18.23 -19.91 4.69
C LEU A 453 -19.41 -19.12 4.13
N SER A 454 -19.69 -17.93 4.66
CA SER A 454 -20.72 -17.03 4.14
C SER A 454 -20.42 -16.63 2.69
N ALA A 455 -19.18 -16.25 2.38
CA ALA A 455 -18.75 -15.92 1.03
C ALA A 455 -18.97 -17.08 0.03
N ARG A 456 -18.64 -18.31 0.41
CA ARG A 456 -18.87 -19.50 -0.43
C ARG A 456 -20.34 -19.82 -0.62
N GLY A 457 -21.19 -19.52 0.33
CA GLY A 457 -22.65 -19.71 0.21
C GLY A 457 -23.32 -18.73 -0.75
N HIS A 458 -22.67 -17.56 -1.01
CA HIS A 458 -23.14 -16.58 -2.00
C HIS A 458 -22.68 -16.91 -3.43
N ASP A 459 -21.61 -17.70 -3.58
CA ASP A 459 -21.11 -18.20 -4.87
C ASP A 459 -21.99 -19.38 -5.37
N GLY A 460 -23.28 -19.15 -5.60
CA GLY A 460 -24.25 -20.17 -5.95
C GLY A 460 -23.76 -21.14 -7.04
N GLY A 461 -23.16 -22.27 -6.64
CA GLY A 461 -23.06 -23.44 -7.49
C GLY A 461 -21.71 -23.96 -7.90
N ILE A 462 -20.63 -23.73 -7.20
CA ILE A 462 -19.46 -24.60 -7.34
C ILE A 462 -19.63 -25.78 -6.37
N GLN A 463 -20.04 -26.96 -6.88
CA GLN A 463 -20.02 -28.21 -6.14
C GLN A 463 -18.67 -28.38 -5.47
N ALA A 464 -18.67 -28.61 -4.16
CA ALA A 464 -17.48 -28.96 -3.42
C ALA A 464 -16.74 -30.08 -4.16
N ILE A 465 -15.54 -29.76 -4.66
CA ILE A 465 -14.63 -30.80 -5.15
C ILE A 465 -14.37 -31.69 -3.96
N GLN A 466 -14.93 -32.91 -4.01
CA GLN A 466 -14.62 -33.94 -3.02
C GLN A 466 -13.10 -34.14 -3.04
N PRO A 467 -12.43 -34.18 -1.89
CA PRO A 467 -11.02 -34.50 -1.87
C PRO A 467 -10.81 -35.84 -2.55
N VAL A 468 -10.00 -35.84 -3.60
CA VAL A 468 -9.56 -37.07 -4.24
C VAL A 468 -8.90 -37.92 -3.14
N PRO A 469 -9.34 -39.16 -2.93
CA PRO A 469 -8.69 -40.05 -1.96
C PRO A 469 -7.22 -40.17 -2.33
N VAL A 470 -6.35 -39.73 -1.46
CA VAL A 470 -4.90 -39.95 -1.59
C VAL A 470 -4.72 -41.44 -1.31
N GLU A 471 -4.45 -42.23 -2.35
CA GLU A 471 -3.99 -43.62 -2.16
C GLU A 471 -2.72 -43.58 -1.29
N PRO A 472 -2.62 -44.51 -0.31
CA PRO A 472 -1.44 -44.58 0.53
C PRO A 472 -0.22 -44.89 -0.33
N THR A 473 0.72 -43.96 -0.44
CA THR A 473 2.01 -44.20 -1.07
C THR A 473 2.73 -45.29 -0.31
N VAL A 474 3.00 -46.37 -1.02
CA VAL A 474 3.86 -47.51 -0.57
C VAL A 474 5.20 -46.91 -0.12
N PRO A 475 5.76 -47.32 1.03
CA PRO A 475 7.05 -46.83 1.50
C PRO A 475 8.14 -47.26 0.52
N THR A 476 8.79 -46.29 -0.12
CA THR A 476 10.01 -46.56 -0.87
C THR A 476 11.16 -46.78 0.11
N GLU A 477 11.84 -47.92 -0.07
CA GLU A 477 13.03 -48.31 0.68
C GLU A 477 14.12 -47.21 0.68
N PRO A 478 14.94 -47.15 1.73
CA PRO A 478 15.97 -46.12 1.84
C PRO A 478 17.08 -46.35 0.81
N VAL A 479 17.26 -45.40 -0.10
CA VAL A 479 18.37 -45.36 -1.04
C VAL A 479 19.68 -45.12 -0.27
N SER A 480 20.58 -46.08 -0.36
CA SER A 480 21.94 -46.06 0.23
C SER A 480 22.74 -44.88 -0.30
N ARG A 481 23.33 -44.12 0.63
CA ARG A 481 24.23 -43.02 0.32
C ARG A 481 25.54 -43.54 -0.26
N THR A 482 25.73 -43.49 -1.58
CA THR A 482 27.02 -43.63 -2.22
C THR A 482 27.60 -42.24 -2.45
N ARG A 483 28.69 -41.93 -1.74
CA ARG A 483 29.50 -40.72 -1.96
C ARG A 483 30.16 -40.80 -3.33
N GLN A 484 29.78 -39.94 -4.26
CA GLN A 484 30.61 -39.66 -5.43
C GLN A 484 31.42 -38.38 -5.18
N ARG A 485 32.75 -38.55 -5.08
CA ARG A 485 33.75 -37.46 -5.05
C ARG A 485 33.78 -36.81 -6.42
N LEU A 486 33.53 -35.50 -6.47
CA LEU A 486 33.91 -34.68 -7.62
C LEU A 486 35.43 -34.45 -7.58
N GLY A 487 36.14 -34.98 -8.60
CA GLY A 487 37.56 -34.73 -8.80
C GLY A 487 37.81 -33.33 -9.32
N MET A 488 38.77 -32.62 -8.72
CA MET A 488 39.40 -31.45 -9.30
C MET A 488 40.71 -31.86 -9.94
N PRO A 489 41.08 -31.35 -11.14
CA PRO A 489 42.40 -31.56 -11.72
C PRO A 489 43.44 -30.64 -11.07
N LYS A 490 44.70 -31.09 -11.17
CA LYS A 490 45.91 -30.45 -10.62
C LYS A 490 46.20 -29.06 -11.20
#